data_e077e789155a68dfca07584fb7c06059
#
_entry.id   e077e789155a68dfca07584fb7c06059
#
_cell.length_a   1.000
_cell.length_b   1.000
_cell.length_c   1.000
_cell.angle_alpha   90.00
_cell.angle_beta   90.00
_cell.angle_gamma   90.00
#
_symmetry.space_group_name_H-M   'P 1'
#
loop_
_entity.id
_entity.type
_entity.pdbx_description
1 polymer ?
#
loop_
_entity_poly.entity_id
_entity_poly.type
_entity_poly.pdbx_seq_one_letter_code
_entity_poly.pdbx_strand_id
1 'polypeptide(L)'
;EKIGAILGVEAGEAVKMVAKVRCAGTCEQASVKYNYVGAQDCRQAVMVPGRGDKACSYGCLGLGSCVAACQFGALSIKDGIASVDPEKCVACGKCVETCPNGVISLQPYDTKYQVNCNSKDKGKDVMSVCKAGCIGCGLCVRQCEFGAVTLENNLATIDPLKCQGCGKCAEKCPKKVIA
;
A
#
# COMPACT_ATOMS: atom_id res chain seq x y z
N GLU A 1 -2.85 -10.74 29.91
CA GLU A 1 -2.89 -10.12 31.26
C GLU A 1 -1.97 -10.85 32.26
N LYS A 2 -2.01 -12.20 32.42
CA LYS A 2 -1.21 -12.92 33.41
C LYS A 2 0.31 -12.84 33.22
N ILE A 3 0.80 -12.77 31.95
CA ILE A 3 2.24 -12.68 31.65
C ILE A 3 2.77 -11.26 31.94
N GLY A 4 1.97 -10.22 31.66
CA GLY A 4 2.33 -8.84 31.96
C GLY A 4 2.49 -8.59 33.46
N ALA A 5 1.60 -9.16 34.27
CA ALA A 5 1.66 -9.06 35.73
C ALA A 5 2.93 -9.71 36.31
N ILE A 6 3.45 -10.78 35.70
CA ILE A 6 4.70 -11.45 36.11
C ILE A 6 5.94 -10.64 35.71
N LEU A 7 5.86 -9.92 34.56
CA LEU A 7 6.98 -9.13 34.04
C LEU A 7 6.98 -7.68 34.52
N GLY A 8 5.97 -7.25 35.32
CA GLY A 8 5.84 -5.87 35.80
C GLY A 8 5.61 -4.83 34.69
N VAL A 9 5.13 -5.29 33.54
CA VAL A 9 4.82 -4.43 32.38
C VAL A 9 3.31 -4.36 32.23
N GLU A 10 2.71 -3.16 32.26
CA GLU A 10 1.32 -2.99 31.86
C GLU A 10 1.20 -3.43 30.41
N ALA A 11 0.43 -4.51 30.18
CA ALA A 11 0.06 -4.93 28.84
C ALA A 11 -0.89 -3.86 28.26
N GLY A 12 -0.35 -2.88 27.56
CA GLY A 12 -1.14 -1.97 26.75
C GLY A 12 -1.98 -2.78 25.77
N GLU A 13 -3.17 -2.31 25.43
CA GLU A 13 -4.04 -2.96 24.46
C GLU A 13 -3.27 -3.24 23.18
N ALA A 14 -3.03 -4.52 22.90
CA ALA A 14 -2.31 -4.94 21.71
C ALA A 14 -3.19 -4.67 20.48
N VAL A 15 -2.86 -3.60 19.74
CA VAL A 15 -3.55 -3.29 18.49
C VAL A 15 -3.22 -4.37 17.46
N LYS A 16 -4.24 -5.10 16.99
CA LYS A 16 -4.09 -6.08 15.90
C LYS A 16 -3.55 -5.35 14.66
N MET A 17 -2.37 -5.73 14.20
CA MET A 17 -1.75 -5.18 12.99
C MET A 17 -1.96 -6.13 11.82
N VAL A 18 -2.04 -5.58 10.61
CA VAL A 18 -2.12 -6.34 9.35
C VAL A 18 -1.29 -5.68 8.27
N ALA A 19 -0.81 -6.47 7.31
CA ALA A 19 -0.20 -5.93 6.11
C ALA A 19 -1.27 -5.30 5.22
N LYS A 20 -1.00 -4.12 4.67
CA LYS A 20 -1.85 -3.45 3.67
C LYS A 20 -1.02 -3.07 2.46
N VAL A 21 -1.61 -3.20 1.27
CA VAL A 21 -0.96 -2.88 -0.01
C VAL A 21 -1.37 -1.50 -0.46
N ARG A 22 -0.40 -0.60 -0.63
CA ARG A 22 -0.61 0.78 -1.08
C ARG A 22 -0.44 0.89 -2.60
N CYS A 23 -1.26 0.17 -3.34
CA CYS A 23 -1.29 0.25 -4.80
C CYS A 23 -2.67 -0.15 -5.33
N ALA A 24 -3.28 0.73 -6.11
CA ALA A 24 -4.52 0.46 -6.85
C ALA A 24 -4.26 0.29 -8.37
N GLY A 25 -2.99 0.20 -8.78
CA GLY A 25 -2.58 0.05 -10.18
C GLY A 25 -2.74 -1.38 -10.69
N THR A 26 -4.00 -1.83 -10.84
CA THR A 26 -4.35 -3.10 -11.47
C THR A 26 -3.93 -3.13 -12.95
N CYS A 27 -4.08 -4.27 -13.62
CA CYS A 27 -3.81 -4.42 -15.05
C CYS A 27 -4.62 -3.43 -15.92
N GLU A 28 -5.83 -3.03 -15.49
CA GLU A 28 -6.68 -2.06 -16.20
C GLU A 28 -6.31 -0.60 -15.89
N GLN A 29 -5.74 -0.35 -14.72
CA GLN A 29 -5.48 1.00 -14.23
C GLN A 29 -4.05 1.49 -14.53
N ALA A 30 -3.08 0.59 -14.53
CA ALA A 30 -1.68 0.91 -14.78
C ALA A 30 -1.27 0.56 -16.21
N SER A 31 -0.59 1.47 -16.89
CA SER A 31 -0.03 1.23 -18.22
C SER A 31 1.15 0.26 -18.15
N VAL A 32 1.33 -0.54 -19.20
CA VAL A 32 2.43 -1.48 -19.39
C VAL A 32 3.39 -0.88 -20.43
N LYS A 33 4.71 -0.99 -20.18
CA LYS A 33 5.77 -0.48 -21.09
C LYS A 33 6.16 -1.49 -22.16
N TYR A 34 6.25 -2.74 -21.76
CA TYR A 34 6.65 -3.87 -22.61
C TYR A 34 6.15 -5.18 -22.01
N ASN A 35 6.22 -6.24 -22.79
CA ASN A 35 5.91 -7.58 -22.29
C ASN A 35 7.12 -8.13 -21.51
N TYR A 36 7.01 -8.27 -20.20
CA TYR A 36 8.07 -8.83 -19.36
C TYR A 36 8.13 -10.34 -19.50
N VAL A 37 9.26 -10.84 -19.99
CA VAL A 37 9.57 -12.26 -20.06
C VAL A 37 10.78 -12.50 -19.16
N GLY A 38 10.56 -13.11 -17.99
CA GLY A 38 11.62 -13.35 -17.00
C GLY A 38 11.10 -14.05 -15.76
N ALA A 39 11.93 -14.09 -14.72
CA ALA A 39 11.59 -14.72 -13.46
C ALA A 39 10.37 -14.05 -12.81
N GLN A 40 9.45 -14.85 -12.27
CA GLN A 40 8.30 -14.37 -11.50
C GLN A 40 8.74 -13.96 -10.07
N ASP A 41 9.68 -13.03 -10.01
CA ASP A 41 10.23 -12.46 -8.77
C ASP A 41 10.39 -10.95 -8.90
N CYS A 42 9.73 -10.19 -8.03
CA CYS A 42 9.76 -8.73 -8.03
C CYS A 42 11.18 -8.18 -7.80
N ARG A 43 12.01 -8.85 -7.00
CA ARG A 43 13.38 -8.41 -6.69
C ARG A 43 14.30 -8.56 -7.91
N GLN A 44 14.11 -9.61 -8.70
CA GLN A 44 14.83 -9.77 -9.95
C GLN A 44 14.32 -8.81 -11.02
N ALA A 45 13.00 -8.61 -11.11
CA ALA A 45 12.41 -7.71 -12.08
C ALA A 45 12.82 -6.23 -11.89
N VAL A 46 13.09 -5.77 -10.66
CA VAL A 46 13.59 -4.40 -10.47
C VAL A 46 15.06 -4.21 -10.86
N MET A 47 15.81 -5.28 -11.03
CA MET A 47 17.22 -5.23 -11.43
C MET A 47 17.39 -5.10 -12.95
N VAL A 48 16.39 -5.45 -13.75
CA VAL A 48 16.45 -5.31 -15.20
C VAL A 48 16.15 -3.86 -15.63
N PRO A 49 16.64 -3.42 -16.80
CA PRO A 49 16.30 -2.13 -17.37
C PRO A 49 14.78 -1.95 -17.46
N GLY A 50 14.27 -0.82 -16.94
CA GLY A 50 12.84 -0.54 -16.88
C GLY A 50 12.11 -1.05 -15.63
N ARG A 51 12.74 -1.86 -14.78
CA ARG A 51 12.20 -2.30 -13.48
C ARG A 51 10.85 -3.04 -13.57
N GLY A 52 10.74 -4.01 -14.49
CA GLY A 52 9.50 -4.70 -14.78
C GLY A 52 8.64 -4.00 -15.84
N ASP A 53 7.51 -4.61 -16.19
CA ASP A 53 6.64 -4.20 -17.29
C ASP A 53 5.77 -2.98 -17.00
N LYS A 54 5.36 -2.74 -15.73
CA LYS A 54 4.51 -1.61 -15.38
C LYS A 54 5.21 -0.27 -15.58
N ALA A 55 4.49 0.70 -16.15
CA ALA A 55 5.00 2.04 -16.37
C ALA A 55 5.27 2.80 -15.07
N CYS A 56 4.52 2.53 -14.01
CA CYS A 56 4.72 3.11 -12.69
C CYS A 56 5.91 2.46 -11.98
N SER A 57 6.96 3.23 -11.70
CA SER A 57 8.18 2.75 -11.02
C SER A 57 7.99 2.47 -9.52
N TYR A 58 6.92 2.94 -8.92
CA TYR A 58 6.61 2.81 -7.49
C TYR A 58 5.54 1.78 -7.20
N GLY A 59 4.85 1.28 -8.23
CA GLY A 59 3.69 0.39 -8.08
C GLY A 59 4.05 -1.05 -7.74
N CYS A 60 3.03 -1.82 -7.40
CA CYS A 60 3.15 -3.27 -7.26
C CYS A 60 3.42 -3.91 -8.63
N LEU A 61 4.47 -4.72 -8.75
CA LEU A 61 4.82 -5.43 -9.99
C LEU A 61 3.93 -6.65 -10.26
N GLY A 62 3.26 -7.18 -9.23
CA GLY A 62 2.36 -8.32 -9.39
C GLY A 62 3.02 -9.69 -9.58
N LEU A 63 4.35 -9.79 -9.45
CA LEU A 63 5.11 -11.03 -9.70
C LEU A 63 5.18 -11.98 -8.50
N GLY A 64 4.52 -11.68 -7.38
CA GLY A 64 4.26 -12.63 -6.31
C GLY A 64 5.39 -12.88 -5.31
N SER A 65 6.51 -12.15 -5.29
CA SER A 65 7.58 -12.37 -4.28
C SER A 65 7.07 -12.29 -2.84
N CYS A 66 6.15 -11.37 -2.53
CA CYS A 66 5.52 -11.26 -1.22
C CYS A 66 4.58 -12.45 -0.91
N VAL A 67 3.96 -13.04 -1.93
CA VAL A 67 3.12 -14.24 -1.80
C VAL A 67 4.00 -15.43 -1.43
N ALA A 68 5.10 -15.62 -2.16
CA ALA A 68 6.07 -16.70 -1.89
C ALA A 68 6.72 -16.57 -0.50
N ALA A 69 6.93 -15.33 0.00
CA ALA A 69 7.48 -15.09 1.34
C ALA A 69 6.46 -15.30 2.47
N CYS A 70 5.15 -15.37 2.17
CA CYS A 70 4.11 -15.47 3.18
C CYS A 70 3.87 -16.91 3.61
N GLN A 71 4.31 -17.28 4.81
CA GLN A 71 4.13 -18.62 5.38
C GLN A 71 2.68 -18.92 5.82
N PHE A 72 1.83 -17.90 5.90
CA PHE A 72 0.46 -18.00 6.42
C PHE A 72 -0.60 -18.02 5.31
N GLY A 73 -0.19 -17.98 4.04
CA GLY A 73 -1.12 -17.94 2.92
C GLY A 73 -2.04 -16.72 2.91
N ALA A 74 -1.62 -15.62 3.56
CA ALA A 74 -2.41 -14.40 3.67
C ALA A 74 -2.32 -13.49 2.44
N LEU A 75 -1.44 -13.78 1.48
CA LEU A 75 -1.26 -12.97 0.28
C LEU A 75 -1.59 -13.75 -0.99
N SER A 76 -2.16 -13.03 -1.95
CA SER A 76 -2.43 -13.52 -3.31
C SER A 76 -2.20 -12.39 -4.31
N ILE A 77 -2.07 -12.73 -5.60
CA ILE A 77 -2.09 -11.72 -6.67
C ILE A 77 -3.50 -11.70 -7.27
N LYS A 78 -4.11 -10.52 -7.29
CA LYS A 78 -5.41 -10.25 -7.94
C LYS A 78 -5.25 -9.07 -8.87
N ASP A 79 -5.70 -9.20 -10.10
CA ASP A 79 -5.66 -8.15 -11.13
C ASP A 79 -4.27 -7.48 -11.27
N GLY A 80 -3.19 -8.28 -11.14
CA GLY A 80 -1.81 -7.84 -11.29
C GLY A 80 -1.27 -7.01 -10.11
N ILE A 81 -1.93 -7.04 -8.94
CA ILE A 81 -1.42 -6.46 -7.68
C ILE A 81 -1.56 -7.45 -6.53
N ALA A 82 -0.74 -7.28 -5.50
CA ALA A 82 -0.86 -8.07 -4.29
C ALA A 82 -2.13 -7.69 -3.51
N SER A 83 -2.80 -8.70 -2.98
CA SER A 83 -3.98 -8.58 -2.10
C SER A 83 -3.72 -9.34 -0.82
N VAL A 84 -4.11 -8.78 0.32
CA VAL A 84 -3.93 -9.36 1.66
C VAL A 84 -5.27 -9.82 2.20
N ASP A 85 -5.30 -11.03 2.74
CA ASP A 85 -6.39 -11.53 3.58
C ASP A 85 -6.07 -11.12 5.04
N PRO A 86 -6.81 -10.16 5.63
CA PRO A 86 -6.52 -9.65 6.96
C PRO A 86 -6.76 -10.67 8.07
N GLU A 87 -7.60 -11.68 7.83
CA GLU A 87 -7.89 -12.72 8.83
C GLU A 87 -6.75 -13.73 8.96
N LYS A 88 -6.05 -14.00 7.86
CA LYS A 88 -4.87 -14.89 7.85
C LYS A 88 -3.57 -14.17 8.19
N CYS A 89 -3.58 -12.82 8.15
CA CYS A 89 -2.37 -12.04 8.36
C CYS A 89 -2.00 -11.95 9.85
N VAL A 90 -0.79 -12.39 10.18
CA VAL A 90 -0.24 -12.32 11.55
C VAL A 90 0.77 -11.17 11.73
N ALA A 91 0.84 -10.23 10.78
CA ALA A 91 1.71 -9.06 10.83
C ALA A 91 3.22 -9.36 11.02
N CYS A 92 3.71 -10.50 10.53
CA CYS A 92 5.11 -10.91 10.71
C CYS A 92 6.15 -10.04 9.96
N GLY A 93 5.71 -9.14 9.06
CA GLY A 93 6.58 -8.20 8.34
C GLY A 93 7.32 -8.75 7.12
N LYS A 94 7.41 -10.07 6.90
CA LYS A 94 8.19 -10.66 5.79
C LYS A 94 7.83 -10.13 4.40
N CYS A 95 6.55 -9.87 4.14
CA CYS A 95 6.09 -9.29 2.88
C CYS A 95 6.54 -7.83 2.70
N VAL A 96 6.66 -7.07 3.79
CA VAL A 96 7.16 -5.69 3.78
C VAL A 96 8.62 -5.65 3.38
N GLU A 97 9.45 -6.50 4.02
CA GLU A 97 10.89 -6.63 3.72
C GLU A 97 11.16 -7.15 2.32
N THR A 98 10.31 -8.07 1.84
CA THR A 98 10.45 -8.67 0.51
C THR A 98 10.09 -7.72 -0.63
N CYS A 99 9.25 -6.71 -0.38
CA CYS A 99 8.74 -5.84 -1.43
C CYS A 99 9.78 -4.79 -1.89
N PRO A 100 10.34 -4.89 -3.11
CA PRO A 100 11.40 -3.97 -3.55
C PRO A 100 10.92 -2.53 -3.78
N ASN A 101 9.61 -2.34 -4.03
CA ASN A 101 9.02 -1.02 -4.22
C ASN A 101 8.37 -0.45 -2.95
N GLY A 102 8.43 -1.18 -1.81
CA GLY A 102 7.91 -0.71 -0.53
C GLY A 102 6.41 -0.39 -0.54
N VAL A 103 5.61 -1.12 -1.36
CA VAL A 103 4.16 -0.88 -1.46
C VAL A 103 3.36 -1.54 -0.35
N ILE A 104 4.00 -2.34 0.51
CA ILE A 104 3.34 -3.04 1.62
C ILE A 104 3.81 -2.40 2.93
N SER A 105 2.88 -2.11 3.82
CA SER A 105 3.15 -1.62 5.17
C SER A 105 2.27 -2.32 6.19
N LEU A 106 2.73 -2.41 7.43
CA LEU A 106 1.89 -2.85 8.54
C LEU A 106 1.05 -1.67 9.03
N GLN A 107 -0.24 -1.90 9.22
CA GLN A 107 -1.18 -0.91 9.73
C GLN A 107 -2.14 -1.56 10.71
N PRO A 108 -2.80 -0.78 11.61
CA PRO A 108 -3.86 -1.30 12.44
C PRO A 108 -4.95 -1.97 11.60
N TYR A 109 -5.45 -3.09 12.10
CA TYR A 109 -6.54 -3.85 11.45
C TYR A 109 -7.76 -2.96 11.17
N ASP A 110 -8.12 -2.11 12.12
CA ASP A 110 -9.28 -1.22 12.06
C ASP A 110 -9.08 0.04 11.20
N THR A 111 -7.94 0.16 10.49
CA THR A 111 -7.71 1.29 9.57
C THR A 111 -8.79 1.33 8.49
N LYS A 112 -9.66 2.34 8.55
CA LYS A 112 -10.83 2.49 7.67
C LYS A 112 -10.48 3.05 6.31
N TYR A 113 -9.49 3.94 6.25
CA TYR A 113 -9.08 4.61 5.00
C TYR A 113 -7.56 4.65 4.87
N GLN A 114 -7.07 4.32 3.68
CA GLN A 114 -5.67 4.49 3.31
C GLN A 114 -5.56 5.05 1.89
N VAL A 115 -4.41 5.61 1.55
CA VAL A 115 -4.10 6.01 0.18
C VAL A 115 -3.49 4.82 -0.56
N ASN A 116 -4.21 4.28 -1.56
CA ASN A 116 -3.78 3.12 -2.35
C ASN A 116 -2.84 3.55 -3.50
N CYS A 117 -1.79 4.28 -3.16
CA CYS A 117 -0.74 4.72 -4.06
C CYS A 117 0.57 4.86 -3.30
N ASN A 118 1.70 4.67 -4.01
CA ASN A 118 3.05 4.83 -3.47
C ASN A 118 3.93 5.70 -4.39
N SER A 119 3.36 6.27 -5.47
CA SER A 119 4.11 7.11 -6.40
C SER A 119 4.47 8.47 -5.79
N LYS A 120 5.71 8.88 -6.02
CA LYS A 120 6.23 10.20 -5.62
C LYS A 120 6.37 11.14 -6.83
N ASP A 121 5.96 10.69 -8.01
CA ASP A 121 6.00 11.47 -9.23
C ASP A 121 5.00 12.63 -9.18
N LYS A 122 5.24 13.64 -10.03
CA LYS A 122 4.29 14.74 -10.19
C LYS A 122 2.97 14.24 -10.79
N GLY A 123 1.88 14.89 -10.45
CA GLY A 123 0.55 14.45 -10.86
C GLY A 123 0.39 14.24 -12.38
N LYS A 124 1.06 15.04 -13.23
CA LYS A 124 1.05 14.87 -14.68
C LYS A 124 1.69 13.52 -15.09
N ASP A 125 2.82 13.18 -14.48
CA ASP A 125 3.55 11.94 -14.78
C ASP A 125 2.77 10.72 -14.25
N VAL A 126 2.16 10.84 -13.07
CA VAL A 126 1.27 9.79 -12.55
C VAL A 126 0.10 9.54 -13.49
N MET A 127 -0.55 10.59 -14.02
CA MET A 127 -1.70 10.45 -14.93
C MET A 127 -1.34 9.78 -16.25
N SER A 128 -0.10 9.91 -16.73
CA SER A 128 0.36 9.26 -17.96
C SER A 128 0.56 7.74 -17.79
N VAL A 129 0.80 7.26 -16.56
CA VAL A 129 1.15 5.85 -16.29
C VAL A 129 0.10 5.08 -15.48
N CYS A 130 -0.80 5.78 -14.77
CA CYS A 130 -1.78 5.12 -13.91
C CYS A 130 -3.06 5.96 -13.75
N LYS A 131 -4.22 5.36 -14.08
CA LYS A 131 -5.53 6.03 -13.94
C LYS A 131 -5.94 6.19 -12.47
N ALA A 132 -5.54 5.26 -11.59
CA ALA A 132 -5.87 5.24 -10.16
C ALA A 132 -4.76 5.82 -9.25
N GLY A 133 -3.76 6.52 -9.79
CA GLY A 133 -2.66 7.06 -9.02
C GLY A 133 -3.00 8.36 -8.27
N CYS A 134 -2.36 8.59 -7.12
CA CYS A 134 -2.43 9.88 -6.41
C CYS A 134 -1.71 10.97 -7.22
N ILE A 135 -2.40 12.06 -7.51
CA ILE A 135 -1.85 13.19 -8.30
C ILE A 135 -1.31 14.34 -7.42
N GLY A 136 -1.28 14.16 -6.11
CA GLY A 136 -0.75 15.17 -5.18
C GLY A 136 -1.56 16.46 -5.12
N CYS A 137 -2.85 16.45 -5.43
CA CYS A 137 -3.67 17.66 -5.52
C CYS A 137 -4.01 18.32 -4.17
N GLY A 138 -3.75 17.66 -3.04
CA GLY A 138 -3.98 18.17 -1.69
C GLY A 138 -5.44 18.35 -1.27
N LEU A 139 -6.43 17.93 -2.09
CA LEU A 139 -7.85 18.03 -1.73
C LEU A 139 -8.19 17.28 -0.45
N CYS A 140 -7.65 16.06 -0.28
CA CYS A 140 -7.86 15.24 0.90
C CYS A 140 -7.30 15.90 2.18
N VAL A 141 -6.17 16.60 2.08
CA VAL A 141 -5.58 17.35 3.20
C VAL A 141 -6.52 18.46 3.65
N ARG A 142 -7.02 19.27 2.70
CA ARG A 142 -7.95 20.38 2.99
C ARG A 142 -9.29 19.93 3.57
N GLN A 143 -9.72 18.70 3.25
CA GLN A 143 -10.99 18.15 3.76
C GLN A 143 -10.84 17.44 5.11
N CYS A 144 -9.63 17.20 5.59
CA CYS A 144 -9.40 16.49 6.84
C CYS A 144 -9.42 17.45 8.03
N GLU A 145 -10.51 17.49 8.77
CA GLU A 145 -10.68 18.33 9.97
C GLU A 145 -9.81 17.84 11.15
N PHE A 146 -9.38 16.57 11.10
CA PHE A 146 -8.60 15.92 12.18
C PHE A 146 -7.09 16.02 11.96
N GLY A 147 -6.63 16.66 10.88
CA GLY A 147 -5.20 16.72 10.55
C GLY A 147 -4.53 15.36 10.33
N ALA A 148 -5.33 14.32 10.02
CA ALA A 148 -4.84 12.97 9.81
C ALA A 148 -4.20 12.74 8.42
N VAL A 149 -4.41 13.68 7.48
CA VAL A 149 -3.89 13.55 6.10
C VAL A 149 -2.75 14.52 5.88
N THR A 150 -1.60 14.00 5.48
CA THR A 150 -0.42 14.79 5.09
C THR A 150 -0.13 14.61 3.61
N LEU A 151 0.55 15.58 3.00
CA LEU A 151 1.01 15.53 1.62
C LEU A 151 2.52 15.78 1.58
N GLU A 152 3.28 14.77 1.25
CA GLU A 152 4.74 14.85 1.13
C GLU A 152 5.19 14.18 -0.18
N ASN A 153 6.16 14.79 -0.86
CA ASN A 153 6.69 14.27 -2.10
C ASN A 153 5.60 13.88 -3.13
N ASN A 154 4.60 14.75 -3.32
CA ASN A 154 3.43 14.55 -4.21
C ASN A 154 2.51 13.36 -3.83
N LEU A 155 2.69 12.76 -2.68
CA LEU A 155 1.91 11.61 -2.21
C LEU A 155 1.18 11.99 -0.91
N ALA A 156 -0.13 11.78 -0.90
CA ALA A 156 -0.92 11.89 0.31
C ALA A 156 -0.74 10.63 1.17
N THR A 157 -0.67 10.82 2.49
CA THR A 157 -0.63 9.74 3.49
C THR A 157 -1.67 10.00 4.56
N ILE A 158 -2.26 8.95 5.10
CA ILE A 158 -3.23 9.03 6.20
C ILE A 158 -2.61 8.40 7.43
N ASP A 159 -2.55 9.16 8.52
CA ASP A 159 -2.15 8.65 9.83
C ASP A 159 -3.33 7.88 10.43
N PRO A 160 -3.21 6.55 10.60
CA PRO A 160 -4.31 5.73 11.12
C PRO A 160 -4.67 6.06 12.57
N LEU A 161 -3.73 6.61 13.37
CA LEU A 161 -3.97 6.96 14.77
C LEU A 161 -4.80 8.25 14.91
N LYS A 162 -4.70 9.16 13.94
CA LYS A 162 -5.48 10.43 13.92
C LYS A 162 -6.77 10.30 13.14
N CYS A 163 -6.88 9.29 12.27
CA CYS A 163 -8.01 9.13 11.37
C CYS A 163 -9.27 8.65 12.10
N GLN A 164 -10.33 9.47 12.09
CA GLN A 164 -11.63 9.13 12.68
C GLN A 164 -12.55 8.33 11.72
N GLY A 165 -12.10 8.04 10.51
CA GLY A 165 -12.86 7.24 9.56
C GLY A 165 -14.10 7.93 8.97
N CYS A 166 -14.14 9.26 8.90
CA CYS A 166 -15.30 10.02 8.42
C CYS A 166 -15.55 9.95 6.90
N GLY A 167 -14.57 9.50 6.10
CA GLY A 167 -14.70 9.30 4.66
C GLY A 167 -14.60 10.56 3.77
N LYS A 168 -14.65 11.78 4.32
CA LYS A 168 -14.65 13.04 3.55
C LYS A 168 -13.48 13.14 2.55
N CYS A 169 -12.29 12.64 2.92
CA CYS A 169 -11.12 12.63 2.04
C CYS A 169 -11.28 11.66 0.85
N ALA A 170 -11.95 10.53 1.04
CA ALA A 170 -12.23 9.55 -0.01
C ALA A 170 -13.26 10.08 -1.01
N GLU A 171 -14.35 10.69 -0.52
CA GLU A 171 -15.40 11.30 -1.37
C GLU A 171 -14.86 12.40 -2.28
N LYS A 172 -13.99 13.26 -1.74
CA LYS A 172 -13.39 14.38 -2.48
C LYS A 172 -12.19 14.00 -3.34
N CYS A 173 -11.76 12.75 -3.30
CA CYS A 173 -10.62 12.30 -4.10
C CYS A 173 -11.01 12.13 -5.58
N PRO A 174 -10.49 12.95 -6.51
CA PRO A 174 -10.85 12.87 -7.93
C PRO A 174 -10.38 11.59 -8.59
N LYS A 175 -9.36 10.92 -8.00
CA LYS A 175 -8.79 9.67 -8.50
C LYS A 175 -9.33 8.45 -7.75
N LYS A 176 -10.19 8.63 -6.75
CA LYS A 176 -10.77 7.56 -5.91
C LYS A 176 -9.72 6.58 -5.39
N VAL A 177 -8.54 7.10 -5.08
CA VAL A 177 -7.38 6.31 -4.62
C VAL A 177 -7.36 6.10 -3.11
N ILE A 178 -8.30 6.70 -2.39
CA ILE A 178 -8.48 6.54 -0.94
C ILE A 178 -9.65 5.57 -0.70
N ALA A 179 -9.38 4.47 -0.04
CA ALA A 179 -10.35 3.46 0.32
C ALA A 179 -9.94 2.75 1.62
#